data_b0c4f49d94f5eab1e2d4d323434e2d39
#
_entry.id   b0c4f49d94f5eab1e2d4d323434e2d39
#
_cell.length_a   1.000
_cell.length_b   1.000
_cell.length_c   1.000
_cell.angle_alpha   90.00
_cell.angle_beta   90.00
_cell.angle_gamma   90.00
#
_symmetry.space_group_name_H-M   'P 1'
#
loop_
_entity.id
_entity.type
_entity.pdbx_description
1 polymer ?
#
loop_
_entity_poly.entity_id
_entity_poly.type
_entity_poly.pdbx_seq_one_letter_code
_entity_poly.pdbx_strand_id
1 'polypeptide(L)'
;MAKAELSGQRERAERLRALHRPPPILVLPNAWDVASALVFASLPGCQAIATSSAGVAVALGYPDGEAIPRDVMLEAVARIAAAVELPVTADLEAGYGPAPEDAAATADGAIAAGAVGLNLEDGSADGDGRLVEPAAHAAKIRAVREAARRRDVPLVLNARVDVYLRGVGEPQTRLEETVARATAYRTAGADCIFVPGIDDADTIAALVSAIDAPINVLATAATPPVPALERLGVARVSVGSGLFRSALAFAERSARGVLEQGSFDFAADALPYPDLARLFRRESRHQTTGKE
;
A
#
# COMPACT_ATOMS: atom_id res chain seq x y z
N MET A 1 -22.12 -9.84 -1.93
CA MET A 1 -21.77 -9.42 -0.54
C MET A 1 -23.04 -9.15 0.24
N ALA A 2 -23.12 -9.62 1.48
CA ALA A 2 -24.24 -9.34 2.35
C ALA A 2 -24.25 -7.85 2.78
N LYS A 3 -25.43 -7.27 3.05
CA LYS A 3 -25.59 -5.85 3.40
C LYS A 3 -24.75 -5.44 4.64
N ALA A 4 -24.56 -6.35 5.60
CA ALA A 4 -23.71 -6.12 6.78
C ALA A 4 -22.22 -6.06 6.45
N GLU A 5 -21.75 -6.87 5.50
CA GLU A 5 -20.34 -6.86 5.06
C GLU A 5 -19.99 -5.56 4.33
N LEU A 6 -20.91 -5.06 3.49
CA LEU A 6 -20.77 -3.77 2.81
C LEU A 6 -20.75 -2.60 3.81
N SER A 7 -21.57 -2.64 4.87
CA SER A 7 -21.55 -1.62 5.93
C SER A 7 -20.19 -1.56 6.62
N GLY A 8 -19.64 -2.69 7.05
CA GLY A 8 -18.33 -2.76 7.70
C GLY A 8 -17.18 -2.36 6.76
N GLN A 9 -17.27 -2.67 5.46
CA GLN A 9 -16.27 -2.22 4.50
C GLN A 9 -16.33 -0.70 4.28
N ARG A 10 -17.51 -0.12 4.19
CA ARG A 10 -17.70 1.33 4.11
C ARG A 10 -17.11 2.04 5.32
N GLU A 11 -17.38 1.57 6.53
CA GLU A 11 -16.83 2.13 7.77
C GLU A 11 -15.29 2.08 7.77
N ARG A 12 -14.69 0.98 7.32
CA ARG A 12 -13.23 0.87 7.17
C ARG A 12 -12.68 1.85 6.13
N ALA A 13 -13.39 2.07 5.02
CA ALA A 13 -13.00 3.04 3.99
C ALA A 13 -13.03 4.48 4.53
N GLU A 14 -14.09 4.84 5.25
CA GLU A 14 -14.24 6.14 5.89
C GLU A 14 -13.16 6.35 6.96
N ARG A 15 -12.85 5.32 7.76
CA ARG A 15 -11.74 5.34 8.72
C ARG A 15 -10.41 5.56 8.01
N LEU A 16 -10.11 4.82 6.94
CA LEU A 16 -8.86 5.00 6.18
C LEU A 16 -8.76 6.42 5.62
N ARG A 17 -9.85 6.97 5.10
CA ARG A 17 -9.90 8.35 4.60
C ARG A 17 -9.62 9.37 5.70
N ALA A 18 -10.19 9.17 6.88
CA ALA A 18 -9.96 10.05 8.03
C ALA A 18 -8.50 10.04 8.49
N LEU A 19 -7.83 8.87 8.41
CA LEU A 19 -6.41 8.71 8.76
C LEU A 19 -5.45 9.49 7.83
N HIS A 20 -5.90 9.92 6.64
CA HIS A 20 -5.11 10.78 5.75
C HIS A 20 -5.17 12.27 6.09
N ARG A 21 -5.75 12.64 7.24
CA ARG A 21 -5.83 14.03 7.72
C ARG A 21 -4.89 14.23 8.90
N PRO A 22 -3.63 14.60 8.66
CA PRO A 22 -2.65 14.82 9.72
C PRO A 22 -3.00 16.05 10.57
N PRO A 23 -2.49 16.20 11.81
CA PRO A 23 -1.82 15.16 12.59
C PRO A 23 -2.79 14.14 13.20
N PRO A 24 -2.35 12.95 13.58
CA PRO A 24 -1.01 12.37 13.38
C PRO A 24 -0.80 11.83 11.97
N ILE A 25 0.47 11.72 11.58
CA ILE A 25 0.86 11.05 10.32
C ILE A 25 0.46 9.58 10.32
N LEU A 26 -0.09 9.10 9.21
CA LEU A 26 -0.44 7.69 9.03
C LEU A 26 0.81 6.88 8.65
N VAL A 27 1.23 5.97 9.52
CA VAL A 27 2.32 5.02 9.23
C VAL A 27 1.72 3.67 8.82
N LEU A 28 2.06 3.20 7.61
CA LEU A 28 1.54 1.96 7.04
C LEU A 28 2.64 0.92 6.87
N PRO A 29 2.62 -0.17 7.65
CA PRO A 29 3.39 -1.36 7.29
C PRO A 29 2.75 -2.02 6.05
N ASN A 30 3.62 -2.52 5.14
CA ASN A 30 3.18 -3.19 3.93
C ASN A 30 3.29 -4.71 4.10
N ALA A 31 2.15 -5.38 4.11
CA ALA A 31 2.03 -6.84 4.18
C ALA A 31 2.17 -7.47 2.79
N TRP A 32 2.67 -8.70 2.75
CA TRP A 32 2.80 -9.51 1.54
C TRP A 32 2.05 -10.84 1.62
N ASP A 33 1.60 -11.22 2.83
CA ASP A 33 0.82 -12.42 3.12
C ASP A 33 -0.03 -12.22 4.39
N VAL A 34 -0.79 -13.25 4.73
CA VAL A 34 -1.64 -13.26 5.93
C VAL A 34 -0.79 -13.17 7.21
N ALA A 35 0.36 -13.84 7.25
CA ALA A 35 1.20 -13.87 8.45
C ALA A 35 1.76 -12.50 8.77
N SER A 36 2.34 -11.82 7.77
CA SER A 36 2.83 -10.45 7.93
C SER A 36 1.71 -9.47 8.32
N ALA A 37 0.52 -9.60 7.70
CA ALA A 37 -0.62 -8.76 8.04
C ALA A 37 -1.07 -8.92 9.50
N LEU A 38 -1.15 -10.17 9.99
CA LEU A 38 -1.51 -10.45 11.39
C LEU A 38 -0.46 -9.93 12.38
N VAL A 39 0.83 -10.13 12.07
CA VAL A 39 1.93 -9.59 12.88
C VAL A 39 1.83 -8.07 12.97
N PHE A 40 1.68 -7.38 11.84
CA PHE A 40 1.60 -5.92 11.84
C PHE A 40 0.33 -5.40 12.54
N ALA A 41 -0.81 -6.03 12.29
CA ALA A 41 -2.07 -5.66 12.92
C ALA A 41 -2.07 -5.86 14.45
N SER A 42 -1.20 -6.73 14.98
CA SER A 42 -1.06 -6.95 16.43
C SER A 42 -0.23 -5.87 17.14
N LEU A 43 0.49 -5.05 16.39
CA LEU A 43 1.37 -4.04 16.95
C LEU A 43 0.58 -2.81 17.44
N PRO A 44 0.88 -2.30 18.65
CA PRO A 44 0.31 -1.04 19.13
C PRO A 44 0.56 0.11 18.12
N GLY A 45 -0.48 0.87 17.83
CA GLY A 45 -0.38 2.01 16.90
C GLY A 45 -0.57 1.65 15.40
N CYS A 46 -0.66 0.39 15.03
CA CYS A 46 -1.05 0.01 13.67
C CYS A 46 -2.53 0.32 13.44
N GLN A 47 -2.83 1.26 12.55
CA GLN A 47 -4.20 1.72 12.32
C GLN A 47 -4.79 1.25 10.99
N ALA A 48 -3.93 0.84 10.04
CA ALA A 48 -4.29 0.29 8.75
C ALA A 48 -3.11 -0.53 8.19
N ILE A 49 -3.38 -1.39 7.23
CA ILE A 49 -2.40 -2.22 6.53
C ILE A 49 -2.36 -1.81 5.07
N ALA A 50 -1.15 -1.62 4.52
CA ALA A 50 -0.96 -1.59 3.07
C ALA A 50 -0.49 -2.98 2.60
N THR A 51 -0.72 -3.34 1.32
CA THR A 51 0.01 -4.45 0.71
C THR A 51 1.23 -3.94 -0.04
N SER A 52 2.13 -4.84 -0.43
CA SER A 52 3.23 -4.56 -1.34
C SER A 52 3.09 -5.48 -2.55
N SER A 53 2.86 -4.91 -3.74
CA SER A 53 2.82 -5.67 -5.01
C SER A 53 4.06 -6.52 -5.19
N ALA A 54 5.25 -5.91 -5.10
CA ALA A 54 6.53 -6.60 -5.19
C ALA A 54 6.69 -7.72 -4.14
N GLY A 55 6.29 -7.45 -2.88
CA GLY A 55 6.36 -8.47 -1.82
C GLY A 55 5.44 -9.64 -2.08
N VAL A 56 4.20 -9.41 -2.50
CA VAL A 56 3.21 -10.44 -2.85
C VAL A 56 3.69 -11.23 -4.08
N ALA A 57 4.09 -10.54 -5.16
CA ALA A 57 4.54 -11.18 -6.39
C ALA A 57 5.72 -12.13 -6.13
N VAL A 58 6.79 -11.64 -5.48
CA VAL A 58 7.98 -12.43 -5.19
C VAL A 58 7.68 -13.59 -4.24
N ALA A 59 6.83 -13.41 -3.22
CA ALA A 59 6.41 -14.49 -2.32
C ALA A 59 5.65 -15.60 -3.05
N LEU A 60 4.98 -15.28 -4.16
CA LEU A 60 4.25 -16.22 -5.01
C LEU A 60 5.07 -16.71 -6.23
N GLY A 61 6.35 -16.33 -6.35
CA GLY A 61 7.25 -16.79 -7.40
C GLY A 61 7.18 -15.99 -8.71
N TYR A 62 6.62 -14.80 -8.68
CA TYR A 62 6.57 -13.89 -9.83
C TYR A 62 7.55 -12.72 -9.66
N PRO A 63 8.12 -12.18 -10.73
CA PRO A 63 8.80 -10.88 -10.68
C PRO A 63 7.80 -9.74 -10.43
N ASP A 64 8.33 -8.60 -9.98
CA ASP A 64 7.58 -7.34 -9.86
C ASP A 64 7.21 -6.75 -11.22
N GLY A 65 6.25 -5.83 -11.29
CA GLY A 65 5.88 -5.11 -12.52
C GLY A 65 4.75 -5.77 -13.31
N GLU A 66 3.62 -6.08 -12.67
CA GLU A 66 2.41 -6.70 -13.26
C GLU A 66 2.66 -8.08 -13.92
N ALA A 67 3.77 -8.74 -13.60
CA ALA A 67 4.06 -10.09 -14.09
C ALA A 67 3.18 -11.16 -13.42
N ILE A 68 2.72 -10.92 -12.20
CA ILE A 68 1.71 -11.75 -11.53
C ILE A 68 0.34 -11.47 -12.16
N PRO A 69 -0.47 -12.50 -12.50
CA PRO A 69 -1.83 -12.29 -12.99
C PRO A 69 -2.69 -11.50 -12.00
N ARG A 70 -3.52 -10.59 -12.51
CA ARG A 70 -4.39 -9.73 -11.70
C ARG A 70 -5.26 -10.50 -10.71
N ASP A 71 -5.84 -11.61 -11.12
CA ASP A 71 -6.70 -12.45 -10.28
C ASP A 71 -5.94 -13.09 -9.13
N VAL A 72 -4.68 -13.52 -9.35
CA VAL A 72 -3.80 -14.06 -8.32
C VAL A 72 -3.42 -12.98 -7.29
N MET A 73 -3.09 -11.76 -7.76
CA MET A 73 -2.84 -10.61 -6.87
C MET A 73 -4.08 -10.27 -6.04
N LEU A 74 -5.26 -10.22 -6.67
CA LEU A 74 -6.51 -9.92 -5.98
C LEU A 74 -6.90 -11.02 -4.97
N GLU A 75 -6.58 -12.29 -5.24
CA GLU A 75 -6.75 -13.38 -4.28
C GLU A 75 -5.85 -13.20 -3.04
N ALA A 76 -4.58 -12.79 -3.23
CA ALA A 76 -3.68 -12.47 -2.12
C ALA A 76 -4.22 -11.31 -1.28
N VAL A 77 -4.69 -10.23 -1.92
CA VAL A 77 -5.35 -9.10 -1.25
C VAL A 77 -6.57 -9.56 -0.46
N ALA A 78 -7.41 -10.43 -1.04
CA ALA A 78 -8.60 -10.95 -0.36
C ALA A 78 -8.25 -11.74 0.90
N ARG A 79 -7.22 -12.59 0.85
CA ARG A 79 -6.73 -13.34 2.02
C ARG A 79 -6.22 -12.42 3.11
N ILE A 80 -5.45 -11.38 2.76
CA ILE A 80 -4.94 -10.37 3.70
C ILE A 80 -6.10 -9.59 4.32
N ALA A 81 -7.02 -9.06 3.51
CA ALA A 81 -8.14 -8.26 3.98
C ALA A 81 -9.11 -9.06 4.88
N ALA A 82 -9.29 -10.36 4.58
CA ALA A 82 -10.11 -11.25 5.39
C ALA A 82 -9.46 -11.64 6.73
N ALA A 83 -8.15 -11.51 6.87
CA ALA A 83 -7.42 -11.89 8.08
C ALA A 83 -7.42 -10.81 9.17
N VAL A 84 -7.63 -9.53 8.81
CA VAL A 84 -7.53 -8.39 9.72
C VAL A 84 -8.83 -7.58 9.76
N GLU A 85 -9.10 -6.92 10.88
CA GLU A 85 -10.24 -6.00 11.00
C GLU A 85 -9.86 -4.56 10.60
N LEU A 86 -8.56 -4.28 10.50
CA LEU A 86 -8.04 -2.97 10.10
C LEU A 86 -8.36 -2.67 8.63
N PRO A 87 -8.48 -1.39 8.25
CA PRO A 87 -8.54 -1.00 6.85
C PRO A 87 -7.34 -1.55 6.07
N VAL A 88 -7.57 -2.12 4.89
CA VAL A 88 -6.52 -2.61 3.99
C VAL A 88 -6.53 -1.77 2.72
N THR A 89 -5.36 -1.21 2.35
CA THR A 89 -5.12 -0.54 1.06
C THR A 89 -4.20 -1.40 0.20
N ALA A 90 -4.65 -1.74 -1.01
CA ALA A 90 -3.94 -2.62 -1.92
C ALA A 90 -2.97 -1.86 -2.82
N ASP A 91 -1.78 -2.40 -3.03
CA ASP A 91 -0.84 -1.95 -4.05
C ASP A 91 -1.11 -2.72 -5.33
N LEU A 92 -1.64 -2.06 -6.35
CA LEU A 92 -2.14 -2.67 -7.59
C LEU A 92 -1.45 -2.10 -8.84
N GLU A 93 -0.24 -1.61 -8.64
CA GLU A 93 0.68 -1.18 -9.69
C GLU A 93 0.03 -0.17 -10.66
N ALA A 94 0.13 -0.38 -11.99
CA ALA A 94 -0.48 0.50 -12.99
C ALA A 94 -1.95 0.16 -13.31
N GLY A 95 -2.53 -0.85 -12.63
CA GLY A 95 -3.94 -1.22 -12.76
C GLY A 95 -4.22 -2.39 -13.71
N TYR A 96 -3.19 -3.18 -14.07
CA TYR A 96 -3.29 -4.42 -14.85
C TYR A 96 -3.90 -4.23 -16.23
N GLY A 97 -3.37 -3.23 -16.95
CA GLY A 97 -3.68 -2.97 -18.33
C GLY A 97 -3.64 -1.49 -18.69
N PRO A 98 -3.53 -1.15 -19.99
CA PRO A 98 -3.34 0.22 -20.45
C PRO A 98 -4.62 1.07 -20.41
N ALA A 99 -5.80 0.46 -20.52
CA ALA A 99 -7.06 1.17 -20.66
C ALA A 99 -7.68 1.59 -19.31
N PRO A 100 -8.47 2.66 -19.25
CA PRO A 100 -9.22 3.04 -18.04
C PRO A 100 -10.14 1.92 -17.53
N GLU A 101 -10.69 1.11 -18.43
CA GLU A 101 -11.55 -0.03 -18.10
C GLU A 101 -10.81 -1.13 -17.34
N ASP A 102 -9.51 -1.33 -17.61
CA ASP A 102 -8.66 -2.28 -16.91
C ASP A 102 -8.49 -1.85 -15.46
N ALA A 103 -8.17 -0.58 -15.23
CA ALA A 103 -8.05 -0.01 -13.89
C ALA A 103 -9.39 -0.05 -13.13
N ALA A 104 -10.52 0.17 -13.82
CA ALA A 104 -11.84 0.04 -13.23
C ALA A 104 -12.14 -1.41 -12.81
N ALA A 105 -11.82 -2.40 -13.66
CA ALA A 105 -11.99 -3.81 -13.35
C ALA A 105 -11.09 -4.26 -12.18
N THR A 106 -9.86 -3.74 -12.11
CA THR A 106 -8.94 -3.96 -10.99
C THR A 106 -9.48 -3.37 -9.68
N ALA A 107 -10.05 -2.17 -9.72
CA ALA A 107 -10.69 -1.54 -8.57
C ALA A 107 -11.95 -2.30 -8.11
N ASP A 108 -12.79 -2.75 -9.05
CA ASP A 108 -13.95 -3.61 -8.74
C ASP A 108 -13.51 -4.90 -8.05
N GLY A 109 -12.43 -5.54 -8.52
CA GLY A 109 -11.83 -6.72 -7.92
C GLY A 109 -11.27 -6.45 -6.52
N ALA A 110 -10.55 -5.33 -6.34
CA ALA A 110 -9.99 -4.93 -5.04
C ALA A 110 -11.09 -4.70 -3.99
N ILE A 111 -12.17 -4.02 -4.38
CA ILE A 111 -13.34 -3.82 -3.50
C ILE A 111 -13.98 -5.17 -3.17
N ALA A 112 -14.15 -6.05 -4.14
CA ALA A 112 -14.68 -7.40 -3.90
C ALA A 112 -13.78 -8.23 -2.99
N ALA A 113 -12.47 -8.03 -3.05
CA ALA A 113 -11.46 -8.60 -2.17
C ALA A 113 -11.46 -8.02 -0.74
N GLY A 114 -12.25 -6.97 -0.46
CA GLY A 114 -12.35 -6.35 0.86
C GLY A 114 -11.39 -5.18 1.09
N ALA A 115 -10.57 -4.80 0.11
CA ALA A 115 -9.75 -3.60 0.19
C ALA A 115 -10.63 -2.33 0.23
N VAL A 116 -10.15 -1.31 0.94
CA VAL A 116 -10.83 -0.01 1.10
C VAL A 116 -9.98 1.16 0.62
N GLY A 117 -8.84 0.88 0.06
CA GLY A 117 -7.96 1.80 -0.65
C GLY A 117 -7.12 1.05 -1.67
N LEU A 118 -6.54 1.78 -2.61
CA LEU A 118 -5.55 1.24 -3.54
C LEU A 118 -4.52 2.30 -3.95
N ASN A 119 -3.33 1.82 -4.33
CA ASN A 119 -2.37 2.59 -5.09
C ASN A 119 -2.65 2.37 -6.58
N LEU A 120 -2.42 3.43 -7.38
CA LEU A 120 -2.42 3.37 -8.84
C LEU A 120 -1.29 4.25 -9.34
N GLU A 121 -0.29 3.66 -10.03
CA GLU A 121 0.91 4.36 -10.48
C GLU A 121 0.84 4.75 -11.95
N ASP A 122 1.57 5.81 -12.29
CA ASP A 122 1.69 6.34 -13.66
C ASP A 122 2.90 5.79 -14.43
N GLY A 123 3.61 4.82 -13.86
CA GLY A 123 4.66 4.10 -14.56
C GLY A 123 4.12 3.27 -15.73
N SER A 124 4.84 3.27 -16.87
CA SER A 124 4.52 2.34 -17.97
C SER A 124 4.79 0.90 -17.51
N ALA A 125 3.85 0.00 -17.78
CA ALA A 125 3.99 -1.44 -17.53
C ALA A 125 4.96 -2.11 -18.54
N ASP A 126 5.36 -1.41 -19.62
CA ASP A 126 6.25 -1.96 -20.64
C ASP A 126 7.70 -2.14 -20.18
N GLY A 127 8.03 -1.74 -18.95
CA GLY A 127 9.37 -1.87 -18.38
C GLY A 127 10.43 -0.93 -19.00
N ASP A 128 10.00 0.01 -19.81
CA ASP A 128 10.86 0.95 -20.55
C ASP A 128 11.29 2.18 -19.71
N GLY A 129 10.89 2.25 -18.46
CA GLY A 129 11.19 3.34 -17.52
C GLY A 129 10.41 4.62 -17.78
N ARG A 130 9.52 4.65 -18.77
CA ARG A 130 8.69 5.84 -19.08
C ARG A 130 7.48 5.94 -18.16
N LEU A 131 6.90 7.13 -18.13
CA LEU A 131 5.60 7.38 -17.52
C LEU A 131 4.53 7.49 -18.61
N VAL A 132 3.31 7.07 -18.28
CA VAL A 132 2.18 7.33 -19.17
C VAL A 132 1.82 8.82 -19.15
N GLU A 133 1.17 9.29 -20.21
CA GLU A 133 0.71 10.68 -20.29
C GLU A 133 -0.23 11.02 -19.10
N PRO A 134 -0.08 12.20 -18.48
CA PRO A 134 -0.89 12.57 -17.31
C PRO A 134 -2.39 12.48 -17.56
N ALA A 135 -2.85 12.83 -18.75
CA ALA A 135 -4.26 12.76 -19.13
C ALA A 135 -4.78 11.31 -19.19
N ALA A 136 -3.95 10.36 -19.67
CA ALA A 136 -4.28 8.93 -19.72
C ALA A 136 -4.38 8.35 -18.31
N HIS A 137 -3.43 8.65 -17.43
CA HIS A 137 -3.50 8.20 -16.04
C HIS A 137 -4.68 8.83 -15.27
N ALA A 138 -4.95 10.12 -15.49
CA ALA A 138 -6.14 10.78 -14.96
C ALA A 138 -7.46 10.13 -15.43
N ALA A 139 -7.50 9.58 -16.66
CA ALA A 139 -8.65 8.81 -17.13
C ALA A 139 -8.82 7.50 -16.36
N LYS A 140 -7.72 6.77 -16.07
CA LYS A 140 -7.74 5.58 -15.17
C LYS A 140 -8.26 5.93 -13.79
N ILE A 141 -7.79 7.02 -13.18
CA ILE A 141 -8.25 7.51 -11.87
C ILE A 141 -9.76 7.77 -11.87
N ARG A 142 -10.29 8.44 -12.89
CA ARG A 142 -11.75 8.65 -13.02
C ARG A 142 -12.53 7.35 -13.13
N ALA A 143 -12.01 6.39 -13.90
CA ALA A 143 -12.64 5.08 -14.06
C ALA A 143 -12.67 4.28 -12.74
N VAL A 144 -11.59 4.31 -11.95
CA VAL A 144 -11.53 3.75 -10.60
C VAL A 144 -12.55 4.41 -9.66
N ARG A 145 -12.67 5.75 -9.71
CA ARG A 145 -13.69 6.47 -8.92
C ARG A 145 -15.11 6.07 -9.26
N GLU A 146 -15.40 5.90 -10.53
CA GLU A 146 -16.73 5.48 -10.97
C GLU A 146 -17.01 4.03 -10.55
N ALA A 147 -16.03 3.12 -10.63
CA ALA A 147 -16.16 1.76 -10.11
C ALA A 147 -16.46 1.76 -8.60
N ALA A 148 -15.74 2.55 -7.81
CA ALA A 148 -15.97 2.70 -6.37
C ALA A 148 -17.37 3.24 -6.05
N ARG A 149 -17.87 4.22 -6.82
CA ARG A 149 -19.24 4.76 -6.67
C ARG A 149 -20.30 3.68 -6.94
N ARG A 150 -20.13 2.90 -8.01
CA ARG A 150 -21.07 1.79 -8.33
C ARG A 150 -21.15 0.75 -7.22
N ARG A 151 -20.05 0.54 -6.49
CA ARG A 151 -19.96 -0.39 -5.35
C ARG A 151 -20.40 0.21 -4.02
N ASP A 152 -20.72 1.49 -3.98
CA ASP A 152 -21.04 2.25 -2.75
C ASP A 152 -19.96 2.14 -1.67
N VAL A 153 -18.69 2.05 -2.08
CA VAL A 153 -17.52 2.05 -1.19
C VAL A 153 -16.72 3.32 -1.43
N PRO A 154 -16.51 4.18 -0.42
CA PRO A 154 -15.71 5.41 -0.54
C PRO A 154 -14.21 5.07 -0.54
N LEU A 155 -13.77 4.31 -1.55
CA LEU A 155 -12.41 3.82 -1.73
C LEU A 155 -11.40 4.96 -1.66
N VAL A 156 -10.32 4.80 -0.89
CA VAL A 156 -9.22 5.76 -0.84
C VAL A 156 -8.24 5.48 -1.98
N LEU A 157 -8.12 6.42 -2.90
CA LEU A 157 -7.21 6.32 -4.05
C LEU A 157 -5.93 7.11 -3.78
N ASN A 158 -4.82 6.39 -3.68
CA ASN A 158 -3.47 6.90 -3.53
C ASN A 158 -2.79 6.89 -4.90
N ALA A 159 -2.85 8.00 -5.64
CA ALA A 159 -2.26 8.10 -6.96
C ALA A 159 -0.74 8.25 -6.84
N ARG A 160 0.00 7.31 -7.44
CA ARG A 160 1.45 7.28 -7.39
C ARG A 160 2.04 7.98 -8.62
N VAL A 161 3.01 8.85 -8.36
CA VAL A 161 3.73 9.66 -9.35
C VAL A 161 5.20 9.21 -9.36
N ASP A 162 5.61 8.51 -10.38
CA ASP A 162 6.92 7.84 -10.46
C ASP A 162 8.06 8.71 -11.03
N VAL A 163 7.87 10.02 -11.17
CA VAL A 163 8.88 10.94 -11.72
C VAL A 163 10.24 10.80 -11.02
N TYR A 164 10.25 10.83 -9.69
CA TYR A 164 11.48 10.71 -8.92
C TYR A 164 12.02 9.28 -8.89
N LEU A 165 11.14 8.28 -8.69
CA LEU A 165 11.55 6.88 -8.61
C LEU A 165 12.22 6.40 -9.89
N ARG A 166 11.69 6.81 -11.05
CA ARG A 166 12.21 6.43 -12.37
C ARG A 166 13.25 7.42 -12.91
N GLY A 167 13.49 8.52 -12.20
CA GLY A 167 14.45 9.55 -12.61
C GLY A 167 14.09 10.23 -13.92
N VAL A 168 12.80 10.40 -14.20
CA VAL A 168 12.32 10.99 -15.45
C VAL A 168 12.64 12.48 -15.51
N GLY A 169 13.13 12.94 -16.64
CA GLY A 169 13.52 14.33 -16.88
C GLY A 169 14.77 14.77 -16.10
N GLU A 170 15.15 16.03 -16.30
CA GLU A 170 16.26 16.63 -15.57
C GLU A 170 15.93 16.82 -14.09
N PRO A 171 16.89 16.64 -13.15
CA PRO A 171 16.62 16.77 -11.73
C PRO A 171 15.90 18.07 -11.34
N GLN A 172 16.23 19.18 -12.01
CA GLN A 172 15.67 20.51 -11.72
C GLN A 172 14.20 20.68 -12.13
N THR A 173 13.71 19.86 -13.08
CA THR A 173 12.32 19.93 -13.59
C THR A 173 11.40 18.92 -12.91
N ARG A 174 11.92 17.97 -12.11
CA ARG A 174 11.14 16.88 -11.50
C ARG A 174 10.07 17.39 -10.53
N LEU A 175 10.38 18.44 -9.78
CA LEU A 175 9.39 19.03 -8.87
C LEU A 175 8.18 19.57 -9.64
N GLU A 176 8.41 20.36 -10.69
CA GLU A 176 7.35 20.95 -11.51
C GLU A 176 6.51 19.88 -12.19
N GLU A 177 7.16 18.87 -12.80
CA GLU A 177 6.49 17.75 -13.46
C GLU A 177 5.64 16.94 -12.45
N THR A 178 6.18 16.68 -11.24
CA THR A 178 5.45 15.96 -10.19
C THR A 178 4.22 16.74 -9.74
N VAL A 179 4.34 18.06 -9.54
CA VAL A 179 3.23 18.92 -9.15
C VAL A 179 2.16 18.98 -10.24
N ALA A 180 2.55 19.07 -11.51
CA ALA A 180 1.62 19.08 -12.64
C ALA A 180 0.81 17.76 -12.70
N ARG A 181 1.48 16.59 -12.60
CA ARG A 181 0.84 15.28 -12.54
C ARG A 181 -0.07 15.16 -11.33
N ALA A 182 0.42 15.49 -10.14
CA ALA A 182 -0.35 15.45 -8.90
C ALA A 182 -1.64 16.27 -9.00
N THR A 183 -1.57 17.48 -9.58
CA THR A 183 -2.73 18.34 -9.81
C THR A 183 -3.76 17.70 -10.74
N ALA A 184 -3.31 17.08 -11.83
CA ALA A 184 -4.19 16.37 -12.76
C ALA A 184 -4.86 15.16 -12.07
N TYR A 185 -4.11 14.41 -11.26
CA TYR A 185 -4.61 13.23 -10.57
C TYR A 185 -5.56 13.58 -9.43
N ARG A 186 -5.26 14.65 -8.68
CA ARG A 186 -6.16 15.20 -7.67
C ARG A 186 -7.49 15.65 -8.29
N THR A 187 -7.42 16.36 -9.41
CA THR A 187 -8.60 16.82 -10.17
C THR A 187 -9.42 15.63 -10.70
N ALA A 188 -8.76 14.53 -11.08
CA ALA A 188 -9.41 13.30 -11.52
C ALA A 188 -10.05 12.50 -10.36
N GLY A 189 -9.73 12.83 -9.10
CA GLY A 189 -10.35 12.24 -7.93
C GLY A 189 -9.41 11.45 -7.02
N ALA A 190 -8.09 11.58 -7.11
CA ALA A 190 -7.18 11.00 -6.13
C ALA A 190 -7.41 11.63 -4.74
N ASP A 191 -7.37 10.82 -3.68
CA ASP A 191 -7.49 11.29 -2.28
C ASP A 191 -6.12 11.64 -1.69
N CYS A 192 -5.06 10.97 -2.15
CA CYS A 192 -3.69 11.11 -1.70
C CYS A 192 -2.76 11.03 -2.90
N ILE A 193 -1.62 11.70 -2.83
CA ILE A 193 -0.57 11.62 -3.86
C ILE A 193 0.64 10.92 -3.26
N PHE A 194 1.10 9.86 -3.93
CA PHE A 194 2.24 9.07 -3.51
C PHE A 194 3.43 9.40 -4.41
N VAL A 195 4.52 9.89 -3.81
CA VAL A 195 5.75 10.23 -4.51
C VAL A 195 6.89 9.37 -3.95
N PRO A 196 7.16 8.19 -4.53
CA PRO A 196 8.32 7.39 -4.16
C PRO A 196 9.61 7.96 -4.76
N GLY A 197 10.75 7.61 -4.18
CA GLY A 197 12.07 8.02 -4.66
C GLY A 197 12.54 9.41 -4.18
N ILE A 198 11.87 9.95 -3.17
CA ILE A 198 12.27 11.16 -2.44
C ILE A 198 12.64 10.79 -1.01
N ASP A 199 13.77 11.27 -0.53
CA ASP A 199 14.26 10.97 0.83
C ASP A 199 14.92 12.17 1.52
N ASP A 200 15.08 13.30 0.84
CA ASP A 200 15.57 14.53 1.43
C ASP A 200 14.41 15.44 1.92
N ALA A 201 14.65 16.11 3.04
CA ALA A 201 13.64 16.92 3.73
C ALA A 201 13.19 18.14 2.91
N ASP A 202 14.07 18.74 2.12
CA ASP A 202 13.79 19.97 1.37
C ASP A 202 12.85 19.66 0.18
N THR A 203 13.11 18.59 -0.56
CA THR A 203 12.23 18.10 -1.63
C THR A 203 10.87 17.70 -1.09
N ILE A 204 10.84 16.97 0.05
CA ILE A 204 9.57 16.58 0.70
C ILE A 204 8.77 17.83 1.10
N ALA A 205 9.40 18.81 1.74
CA ALA A 205 8.73 20.06 2.14
C ALA A 205 8.20 20.85 0.94
N ALA A 206 8.98 20.93 -0.13
CA ALA A 206 8.58 21.61 -1.37
C ALA A 206 7.34 20.95 -2.00
N LEU A 207 7.30 19.61 -2.07
CA LEU A 207 6.16 18.87 -2.60
C LEU A 207 4.91 19.03 -1.71
N VAL A 208 5.06 18.94 -0.38
CA VAL A 208 3.94 19.13 0.56
C VAL A 208 3.37 20.55 0.44
N SER A 209 4.23 21.56 0.23
CA SER A 209 3.79 22.95 0.06
C SER A 209 3.11 23.21 -1.29
N ALA A 210 3.56 22.53 -2.35
CA ALA A 210 3.12 22.80 -3.72
C ALA A 210 1.88 21.99 -4.13
N ILE A 211 1.63 20.83 -3.49
CA ILE A 211 0.53 19.93 -3.85
C ILE A 211 -0.61 20.06 -2.85
N ASP A 212 -1.77 20.51 -3.32
CA ASP A 212 -3.00 20.61 -2.52
C ASP A 212 -3.68 19.24 -2.34
N ALA A 213 -2.95 18.30 -1.71
CA ALA A 213 -3.46 16.97 -1.35
C ALA A 213 -2.60 16.34 -0.24
N PRO A 214 -3.14 15.37 0.52
CA PRO A 214 -2.31 14.55 1.40
C PRO A 214 -1.17 13.89 0.62
N ILE A 215 0.06 13.98 1.15
CA ILE A 215 1.25 13.38 0.53
C ILE A 215 1.61 12.08 1.25
N ASN A 216 1.84 11.02 0.47
CA ASN A 216 2.48 9.79 0.91
C ASN A 216 3.93 9.75 0.42
N VAL A 217 4.85 9.39 1.30
CA VAL A 217 6.25 9.11 0.95
C VAL A 217 6.56 7.61 1.15
N LEU A 218 7.52 7.11 0.38
CA LEU A 218 8.08 5.76 0.57
C LEU A 218 9.31 5.87 1.46
N ALA A 219 9.26 5.23 2.63
CA ALA A 219 10.38 5.22 3.55
C ALA A 219 11.54 4.34 3.02
N THR A 220 12.73 4.90 3.05
CA THR A 220 14.03 4.26 2.80
C THR A 220 14.93 4.47 4.02
N ALA A 221 16.14 3.94 3.98
CA ALA A 221 17.13 4.19 5.03
C ALA A 221 17.57 5.67 5.15
N ALA A 222 17.41 6.45 4.07
CA ALA A 222 17.77 7.88 4.02
C ALA A 222 16.57 8.80 4.39
N THR A 223 15.34 8.27 4.39
CA THR A 223 14.14 9.05 4.68
C THR A 223 14.17 9.60 6.12
N PRO A 224 13.81 10.87 6.35
CA PRO A 224 13.70 11.43 7.69
C PRO A 224 12.77 10.60 8.60
N PRO A 225 13.03 10.53 9.92
CA PRO A 225 12.20 9.76 10.83
C PRO A 225 10.77 10.33 10.92
N VAL A 226 9.81 9.49 11.27
CA VAL A 226 8.36 9.82 11.31
C VAL A 226 8.04 11.17 11.97
N PRO A 227 8.61 11.54 13.14
CA PRO A 227 8.34 12.84 13.73
C PRO A 227 8.82 14.04 12.90
N ALA A 228 9.86 13.85 12.07
CA ALA A 228 10.31 14.89 11.15
C ALA A 228 9.37 15.00 9.94
N LEU A 229 8.95 13.87 9.36
CA LEU A 229 7.96 13.84 8.27
C LEU A 229 6.64 14.49 8.69
N GLU A 230 6.18 14.25 9.92
CA GLU A 230 4.96 14.87 10.45
C GLU A 230 5.09 16.39 10.52
N ARG A 231 6.24 16.92 10.99
CA ARG A 231 6.52 18.37 11.01
C ARG A 231 6.57 18.99 9.61
N LEU A 232 7.00 18.22 8.60
CA LEU A 232 6.98 18.65 7.19
C LEU A 232 5.57 18.61 6.58
N GLY A 233 4.57 18.06 7.29
CA GLY A 233 3.18 17.99 6.81
C GLY A 233 2.88 16.75 5.95
N VAL A 234 3.75 15.75 5.96
CA VAL A 234 3.48 14.47 5.31
C VAL A 234 2.29 13.79 5.98
N ALA A 235 1.32 13.34 5.18
CA ALA A 235 0.10 12.74 5.69
C ALA A 235 0.20 11.23 5.87
N ARG A 236 1.01 10.57 5.05
CA ARG A 236 1.19 9.12 5.04
C ARG A 236 2.63 8.75 4.76
N VAL A 237 3.10 7.71 5.42
CA VAL A 237 4.36 7.03 5.08
C VAL A 237 4.10 5.54 4.94
N SER A 238 4.60 4.93 3.87
CA SER A 238 4.57 3.50 3.61
C SER A 238 6.00 2.98 3.43
N VAL A 239 6.19 1.67 3.62
CA VAL A 239 7.52 1.05 3.59
C VAL A 239 7.74 0.15 2.36
N GLY A 240 6.72 0.00 1.52
CA GLY A 240 6.77 -0.82 0.31
C GLY A 240 7.27 -2.25 0.58
N SER A 241 8.13 -2.77 -0.28
CA SER A 241 8.75 -4.10 -0.08
C SER A 241 9.88 -4.12 0.95
N GLY A 242 10.14 -3.01 1.67
CA GLY A 242 11.27 -2.90 2.59
C GLY A 242 11.27 -3.98 3.69
N LEU A 243 10.14 -4.17 4.36
CA LEU A 243 10.01 -5.19 5.42
C LEU A 243 10.11 -6.62 4.86
N PHE A 244 9.51 -6.89 3.70
CA PHE A 244 9.65 -8.18 3.01
C PHE A 244 11.11 -8.49 2.69
N ARG A 245 11.83 -7.55 2.05
CA ARG A 245 13.25 -7.72 1.72
C ARG A 245 14.12 -7.89 2.97
N SER A 246 13.79 -7.20 4.05
CA SER A 246 14.49 -7.36 5.33
C SER A 246 14.28 -8.74 5.95
N ALA A 247 13.05 -9.30 5.84
CA ALA A 247 12.76 -10.66 6.28
C ALA A 247 13.54 -11.70 5.46
N LEU A 248 13.61 -11.55 4.14
CA LEU A 248 14.42 -12.42 3.29
C LEU A 248 15.92 -12.33 3.60
N ALA A 249 16.45 -11.13 3.82
CA ALA A 249 17.85 -10.93 4.19
C ALA A 249 18.17 -11.56 5.57
N PHE A 250 17.23 -11.51 6.52
CA PHE A 250 17.35 -12.23 7.79
C PHE A 250 17.38 -13.74 7.57
N ALA A 251 16.46 -14.28 6.78
CA ALA A 251 16.40 -15.70 6.45
C ALA A 251 17.68 -16.19 5.77
N GLU A 252 18.22 -15.41 4.81
CA GLU A 252 19.51 -15.73 4.15
C GLU A 252 20.65 -15.80 5.15
N ARG A 253 20.81 -14.78 6.00
CA ARG A 253 21.88 -14.78 7.02
C ARG A 253 21.77 -15.95 7.98
N SER A 254 20.54 -16.25 8.42
CA SER A 254 20.25 -17.39 9.32
C SER A 254 20.60 -18.73 8.67
N ALA A 255 20.18 -18.94 7.43
CA ALA A 255 20.49 -20.15 6.67
C ALA A 255 22.00 -20.31 6.44
N ARG A 256 22.70 -19.20 6.13
CA ARG A 256 24.17 -19.18 6.00
C ARG A 256 24.85 -19.57 7.31
N GLY A 257 24.42 -19.04 8.45
CA GLY A 257 24.93 -19.42 9.77
C GLY A 257 24.77 -20.92 10.06
N VAL A 258 23.65 -21.50 9.71
CA VAL A 258 23.41 -22.95 9.86
C VAL A 258 24.30 -23.76 8.92
N LEU A 259 24.38 -23.41 7.63
CA LEU A 259 25.05 -24.20 6.60
C LEU A 259 26.58 -24.11 6.69
N GLU A 260 27.13 -22.93 7.01
CA GLU A 260 28.57 -22.70 6.99
C GLU A 260 29.23 -22.85 8.38
N GLN A 261 28.49 -22.54 9.46
CA GLN A 261 29.03 -22.46 10.81
C GLN A 261 28.40 -23.46 11.80
N GLY A 262 27.28 -24.13 11.42
CA GLY A 262 26.53 -24.99 12.33
C GLY A 262 25.89 -24.23 13.50
N SER A 263 25.70 -22.90 13.37
CA SER A 263 25.08 -22.06 14.40
C SER A 263 23.55 -22.02 14.25
N PHE A 264 22.87 -21.96 15.40
CA PHE A 264 21.43 -21.81 15.51
C PHE A 264 21.04 -20.51 16.22
N ASP A 265 21.90 -19.48 16.18
CA ASP A 265 21.71 -18.21 16.88
C ASP A 265 20.41 -17.49 16.49
N PHE A 266 19.95 -17.71 15.24
CA PHE A 266 18.67 -17.16 14.76
C PHE A 266 17.47 -17.56 15.63
N ALA A 267 17.56 -18.67 16.36
CA ALA A 267 16.46 -19.15 17.19
C ALA A 267 16.17 -18.23 18.39
N ALA A 268 17.14 -17.41 18.80
CA ALA A 268 16.97 -16.43 19.89
C ALA A 268 16.02 -15.29 19.49
N ASP A 269 15.97 -14.93 18.19
CA ASP A 269 15.14 -13.85 17.65
C ASP A 269 13.81 -14.35 17.05
N ALA A 270 13.59 -15.68 17.06
CA ALA A 270 12.38 -16.26 16.50
C ALA A 270 11.15 -15.93 17.36
N LEU A 271 10.04 -15.60 16.72
CA LEU A 271 8.76 -15.47 17.40
C LEU A 271 8.42 -16.80 18.11
N PRO A 272 8.12 -16.79 19.43
CA PRO A 272 7.71 -18.00 20.14
C PRO A 272 6.49 -18.64 19.47
N TYR A 273 6.52 -19.96 19.27
CA TYR A 273 5.43 -20.66 18.60
C TYR A 273 4.03 -20.42 19.22
N PRO A 274 3.86 -20.33 20.56
CA PRO A 274 2.58 -19.98 21.17
C PRO A 274 2.08 -18.58 20.77
N ASP A 275 2.99 -17.60 20.58
CA ASP A 275 2.64 -16.24 20.19
C ASP A 275 2.21 -16.21 18.74
N LEU A 276 2.96 -16.87 17.86
CA LEU A 276 2.57 -17.05 16.47
C LEU A 276 1.20 -17.74 16.35
N ALA A 277 1.00 -18.86 17.07
CA ALA A 277 -0.27 -19.57 17.07
C ALA A 277 -1.44 -18.71 17.57
N ARG A 278 -1.20 -17.78 18.51
CA ARG A 278 -2.22 -16.84 19.01
C ARG A 278 -2.70 -15.88 17.93
N LEU A 279 -1.82 -15.39 17.06
CA LEU A 279 -2.18 -14.49 15.96
C LEU A 279 -3.17 -15.15 14.99
N PHE A 280 -3.10 -16.48 14.81
CA PHE A 280 -3.97 -17.24 13.92
C PHE A 280 -5.26 -17.76 14.59
N ARG A 281 -5.39 -17.62 15.91
CA ARG A 281 -6.65 -17.97 16.59
C ARG A 281 -7.63 -16.82 16.37
N ARG A 282 -8.57 -16.96 15.46
CA ARG A 282 -9.78 -16.12 15.46
C ARG A 282 -10.50 -16.39 16.79
N GLU A 283 -10.46 -15.45 17.72
CA GLU A 283 -11.42 -15.48 18.83
C GLU A 283 -12.81 -15.44 18.20
N SER A 284 -13.60 -16.47 18.52
CA SER A 284 -15.02 -16.57 18.13
C SER A 284 -15.81 -15.49 18.89
N ARG A 285 -15.70 -14.22 18.50
CA ARG A 285 -16.41 -13.08 19.11
C ARG A 285 -17.88 -13.00 18.71
N HIS A 286 -18.49 -14.11 18.26
CA HIS A 286 -19.91 -14.15 17.90
C HIS A 286 -20.68 -15.23 18.64
N GLN A 287 -20.46 -15.41 19.95
CA GLN A 287 -21.40 -16.17 20.78
C GLN A 287 -21.44 -15.62 22.22
N THR A 288 -21.96 -14.41 22.40
CA THR A 288 -22.52 -14.00 23.71
C THR A 288 -23.53 -12.87 23.50
N THR A 289 -24.67 -13.19 22.86
CA THR A 289 -25.94 -12.50 23.13
C THR A 289 -27.04 -13.50 22.81
N GLY A 290 -27.50 -14.19 23.86
CA GLY A 290 -28.72 -15.00 23.75
C GLY A 290 -28.79 -16.14 24.72
N LYS A 291 -28.81 -15.83 26.04
CA LYS A 291 -29.48 -16.63 27.06
C LYS A 291 -29.51 -15.82 28.36
N GLU A 292 -30.56 -15.09 28.53
CA GLU A 292 -31.40 -15.05 29.75
C GLU A 292 -32.69 -14.31 29.40
#